data_af2ff04e767d55075dcc3e46f62fc579
#
_entry.id   af2ff04e767d55075dcc3e46f62fc579
#
_cell.length_a   1.000
_cell.length_b   1.000
_cell.length_c   1.000
_cell.angle_alpha   90.00
_cell.angle_beta   90.00
_cell.angle_gamma   90.00
#
_symmetry.space_group_name_H-M   'P 1'
#
loop_
_entity.id
_entity.type
_entity.pdbx_description
1 polymer ?
#
loop_
_entity_poly.entity_id
_entity_poly.type
_entity_poly.pdbx_seq_one_letter_code
_entity_poly.pdbx_strand_id
1 'polypeptide(L)'
;IAGNRPEKRLDALRVFWERITNRKVWHYTPDGDVFRQWRNLTSAWMTSAMGQPGFFTPHQVNPWFSPIGARTATSYYDTTPLRESLRELVDFDLINEKKVRFAVGAVNVLSGNFIYFDNAHDEIGPEHIMASGALPPALPMVRIGTDHFWDGGIVSNTPLQHLLDQEDALNSL
;
A
#
# COMPACT_ATOMS: atom_id res chain seq x y z
N ILE A 1 -4.71 -10.17 -6.88
CA ILE A 1 -5.36 -11.49 -7.12
C ILE A 1 -6.87 -11.28 -7.28
N ALA A 2 -7.57 -10.70 -6.30
CA ALA A 2 -9.02 -10.48 -6.37
C ALA A 2 -9.43 -9.57 -7.54
N GLY A 3 -8.67 -8.53 -7.83
CA GLY A 3 -8.93 -7.56 -8.91
C GLY A 3 -8.35 -7.94 -10.28
N ASN A 4 -8.16 -9.23 -10.54
CA ASN A 4 -7.74 -9.70 -11.86
C ASN A 4 -8.32 -11.09 -12.14
N ARG A 5 -8.70 -11.33 -13.40
CA ARG A 5 -9.14 -12.65 -13.85
C ARG A 5 -8.03 -13.67 -13.66
N PRO A 6 -8.34 -14.95 -13.38
CA PRO A 6 -7.35 -15.97 -13.03
C PRO A 6 -6.15 -16.03 -13.97
N GLU A 7 -6.40 -15.98 -15.27
CA GLU A 7 -5.39 -16.05 -16.34
C GLU A 7 -4.44 -14.82 -16.37
N LYS A 8 -4.87 -13.66 -15.83
CA LYS A 8 -4.09 -12.43 -15.84
C LYS A 8 -3.41 -12.11 -14.50
N ARG A 9 -3.69 -12.90 -13.45
CA ARG A 9 -3.22 -12.59 -12.08
C ARG A 9 -1.71 -12.52 -11.96
N LEU A 10 -1.01 -13.50 -12.53
CA LEU A 10 0.45 -13.57 -12.48
C LEU A 10 1.11 -12.48 -13.31
N ASP A 11 0.55 -12.17 -14.48
CA ASP A 11 1.09 -11.13 -15.34
C ASP A 11 0.90 -9.74 -14.71
N ALA A 12 -0.27 -9.44 -14.15
CA ALA A 12 -0.50 -8.19 -13.45
C ALA A 12 0.43 -8.03 -12.22
N LEU A 13 0.64 -9.11 -11.47
CA LEU A 13 1.58 -9.12 -10.34
C LEU A 13 3.01 -8.89 -10.81
N ARG A 14 3.44 -9.55 -11.90
CA ARG A 14 4.77 -9.35 -12.49
C ARG A 14 4.96 -7.91 -12.95
N VAL A 15 4.01 -7.36 -13.70
CA VAL A 15 4.06 -5.96 -14.18
C VAL A 15 4.17 -4.99 -13.01
N PHE A 16 3.39 -5.20 -11.92
CA PHE A 16 3.49 -4.38 -10.73
C PHE A 16 4.89 -4.44 -10.13
N TRP A 17 5.44 -5.65 -9.90
CA TRP A 17 6.78 -5.83 -9.34
C TRP A 17 7.87 -5.24 -10.24
N GLU A 18 7.80 -5.45 -11.54
CA GLU A 18 8.74 -4.86 -12.50
C GLU A 18 8.68 -3.33 -12.47
N ARG A 19 7.48 -2.75 -12.37
CA ARG A 19 7.30 -1.30 -12.28
C ARG A 19 7.97 -0.72 -11.03
N ILE A 20 7.76 -1.32 -9.87
CA ILE A 20 8.30 -0.83 -8.61
C ILE A 20 9.78 -1.19 -8.40
N THR A 21 10.31 -2.22 -9.07
CA THR A 21 11.70 -2.65 -8.92
C THR A 21 12.62 -2.16 -10.04
N ASN A 22 12.07 -1.64 -11.14
CA ASN A 22 12.80 -1.39 -12.40
C ASN A 22 13.67 -0.11 -12.35
N ARG A 23 14.44 0.07 -11.27
CA ARG A 23 15.63 0.93 -11.30
C ARG A 23 16.81 0.08 -11.76
N LYS A 24 17.10 0.13 -13.05
CA LYS A 24 18.31 -0.44 -13.66
C LYS A 24 19.58 0.28 -13.19
N VAL A 25 19.82 0.33 -11.89
CA VAL A 25 21.00 1.06 -11.36
C VAL A 25 22.27 0.21 -11.39
N TRP A 26 22.14 -1.14 -11.36
CA TRP A 26 23.33 -2.01 -11.28
C TRP A 26 23.12 -3.32 -12.01
N HIS A 27 23.59 -3.40 -13.27
CA HIS A 27 23.61 -4.66 -14.03
C HIS A 27 24.87 -5.51 -13.82
N TYR A 28 25.89 -4.98 -13.16
CA TYR A 28 27.15 -5.69 -12.97
C TYR A 28 27.66 -5.46 -11.54
N THR A 29 27.53 -6.47 -10.68
CA THR A 29 28.14 -6.47 -9.35
C THR A 29 28.85 -7.79 -9.11
N PRO A 30 30.10 -7.77 -8.58
CA PRO A 30 30.81 -8.97 -8.17
C PRO A 30 30.00 -9.75 -7.12
N ASP A 31 30.11 -11.08 -7.14
CA ASP A 31 29.51 -11.95 -6.14
C ASP A 31 30.26 -11.83 -4.80
N GLY A 32 29.52 -11.63 -3.71
CA GLY A 32 30.05 -11.58 -2.35
C GLY A 32 29.05 -10.98 -1.35
N ASP A 33 29.04 -11.49 -0.11
CA ASP A 33 28.09 -11.06 0.93
C ASP A 33 28.26 -9.59 1.33
N VAL A 34 29.49 -9.08 1.35
CA VAL A 34 29.80 -7.69 1.65
C VAL A 34 29.28 -6.77 0.54
N PHE A 35 29.47 -7.15 -0.72
CA PHE A 35 28.91 -6.41 -1.86
C PHE A 35 27.40 -6.43 -1.89
N ARG A 36 26.77 -7.53 -1.46
CA ARG A 36 25.33 -7.65 -1.35
C ARG A 36 24.75 -6.72 -0.28
N GLN A 37 25.40 -6.63 0.89
CA GLN A 37 25.02 -5.70 1.95
C GLN A 37 25.19 -4.23 1.53
N TRP A 38 26.31 -3.91 0.90
CA TRP A 38 26.58 -2.56 0.37
C TRP A 38 25.55 -2.15 -0.69
N ARG A 39 25.24 -3.04 -1.62
CA ARG A 39 24.21 -2.82 -2.64
C ARG A 39 22.85 -2.60 -2.03
N ASN A 40 22.46 -3.41 -1.05
CA ASN A 40 21.16 -3.28 -0.37
C ASN A 40 21.08 -1.94 0.37
N LEU A 41 22.13 -1.53 1.06
CA LEU A 41 22.19 -0.26 1.76
C LEU A 41 22.12 0.93 0.79
N THR A 42 22.91 0.91 -0.28
CA THR A 42 22.90 1.98 -1.31
C THR A 42 21.57 2.02 -2.07
N SER A 43 20.96 0.86 -2.36
CA SER A 43 19.64 0.76 -2.97
C SER A 43 18.56 1.33 -2.05
N ALA A 44 18.58 1.01 -0.76
CA ALA A 44 17.66 1.55 0.23
C ALA A 44 17.80 3.09 0.34
N TRP A 45 19.01 3.59 0.40
CA TRP A 45 19.31 5.04 0.41
C TRP A 45 18.80 5.73 -0.85
N MET A 46 19.05 5.18 -2.03
CA MET A 46 18.57 5.72 -3.30
C MET A 46 17.04 5.71 -3.37
N THR A 47 16.40 4.64 -2.91
CA THR A 47 14.93 4.55 -2.87
C THR A 47 14.35 5.61 -1.92
N SER A 48 14.95 5.80 -0.76
CA SER A 48 14.53 6.82 0.19
C SER A 48 14.72 8.24 -0.36
N ALA A 49 15.82 8.50 -1.08
CA ALA A 49 16.13 9.84 -1.61
C ALA A 49 15.36 10.19 -2.89
N MET A 50 15.11 9.21 -3.76
CA MET A 50 14.53 9.41 -5.08
C MET A 50 13.10 8.86 -5.24
N GLY A 51 12.55 8.20 -4.20
CA GLY A 51 11.27 7.51 -4.23
C GLY A 51 11.33 6.17 -4.96
N GLN A 52 10.18 5.56 -5.18
CA GLN A 52 10.01 4.25 -5.84
C GLN A 52 9.08 4.42 -7.04
N PRO A 53 9.53 4.20 -8.29
CA PRO A 53 8.69 4.34 -9.46
C PRO A 53 7.38 3.56 -9.34
N GLY A 54 6.26 4.19 -9.70
CA GLY A 54 4.94 3.57 -9.64
C GLY A 54 4.41 3.30 -8.22
N PHE A 55 5.14 3.73 -7.17
CA PHE A 55 4.72 3.57 -5.80
C PHE A 55 4.70 4.90 -5.03
N PHE A 56 5.86 5.55 -4.85
CA PHE A 56 5.93 6.84 -4.15
C PHE A 56 7.07 7.72 -4.68
N THR A 57 6.89 9.04 -4.52
CA THR A 57 7.91 10.05 -4.83
C THR A 57 8.15 10.93 -3.61
N PRO A 58 9.40 11.37 -3.34
CA PRO A 58 9.67 12.28 -2.23
C PRO A 58 9.04 13.64 -2.50
N HIS A 59 8.52 14.28 -1.46
CA HIS A 59 8.12 15.67 -1.54
C HIS A 59 9.34 16.57 -1.79
N GLN A 60 9.16 17.61 -2.61
CA GLN A 60 10.24 18.57 -2.88
C GLN A 60 10.61 19.40 -1.63
N VAL A 61 9.64 19.60 -0.75
CA VAL A 61 9.83 20.29 0.52
C VAL A 61 9.73 19.28 1.65
N ASN A 62 10.74 19.27 2.52
CA ASN A 62 10.73 18.42 3.71
C ASN A 62 9.54 18.80 4.61
N PRO A 63 8.82 17.83 5.21
CA PRO A 63 7.68 18.09 6.11
C PRO A 63 7.95 19.13 7.20
N TRP A 64 9.16 19.17 7.75
CA TRP A 64 9.56 20.11 8.78
C TRP A 64 9.54 21.59 8.34
N PHE A 65 9.65 21.85 7.04
CA PHE A 65 9.61 23.19 6.45
C PHE A 65 8.28 23.47 5.75
N SER A 66 7.34 22.54 5.81
CA SER A 66 6.02 22.71 5.20
C SER A 66 5.13 23.58 6.08
N PRO A 67 4.30 24.45 5.49
CA PRO A 67 3.32 25.23 6.24
C PRO A 67 2.38 24.34 7.07
N ILE A 68 2.00 24.83 8.25
CA ILE A 68 1.05 24.13 9.13
C ILE A 68 -0.26 23.88 8.34
N GLY A 69 -0.75 22.63 8.34
CA GLY A 69 -1.95 22.24 7.60
C GLY A 69 -1.73 21.86 6.14
N ALA A 70 -0.52 22.00 5.61
CA ALA A 70 -0.20 21.49 4.29
C ALA A 70 -0.16 19.95 4.28
N ARG A 71 -0.60 19.33 3.18
CA ARG A 71 -0.53 17.87 2.99
C ARG A 71 0.90 17.32 3.13
N THR A 72 1.87 18.10 2.66
CA THR A 72 3.31 17.81 2.74
C THR A 72 3.87 17.86 4.15
N ALA A 73 3.13 18.40 5.13
CA ALA A 73 3.58 18.48 6.51
C ALA A 73 3.42 17.14 7.28
N THR A 74 2.67 16.17 6.74
CA THR A 74 2.30 14.92 7.44
C THR A 74 3.04 13.69 6.92
N SER A 75 3.79 13.81 5.81
CA SER A 75 4.51 12.67 5.21
C SER A 75 5.75 13.12 4.44
N TYR A 76 6.69 12.19 4.29
CA TYR A 76 7.90 12.42 3.48
C TYR A 76 7.67 12.18 1.98
N TYR A 77 6.68 11.36 1.63
CA TYR A 77 6.43 10.92 0.26
C TYR A 77 5.00 11.20 -0.19
N ASP A 78 4.84 11.36 -1.49
CA ASP A 78 3.57 11.37 -2.21
C ASP A 78 3.30 10.00 -2.81
N THR A 79 2.10 9.45 -2.61
CA THR A 79 1.65 8.13 -3.09
C THR A 79 0.73 8.20 -4.31
N THR A 80 0.67 9.33 -4.99
CA THR A 80 -0.07 9.48 -6.26
C THR A 80 0.34 8.42 -7.29
N PRO A 81 1.65 8.10 -7.47
CA PRO A 81 2.05 7.03 -8.39
C PRO A 81 1.49 5.65 -8.07
N LEU A 82 1.31 5.32 -6.77
CA LEU A 82 0.67 4.07 -6.36
C LEU A 82 -0.81 4.03 -6.80
N ARG A 83 -1.53 5.13 -6.61
CA ARG A 83 -2.93 5.24 -7.04
C ARG A 83 -3.09 4.97 -8.53
N GLU A 84 -2.21 5.55 -9.34
CA GLU A 84 -2.19 5.35 -10.79
C GLU A 84 -1.89 3.89 -11.15
N SER A 85 -0.86 3.30 -10.51
CA SER A 85 -0.52 1.89 -10.71
C SER A 85 -1.65 0.94 -10.32
N LEU A 86 -2.36 1.21 -9.22
CA LEU A 86 -3.50 0.42 -8.79
C LEU A 86 -4.66 0.52 -9.79
N ARG A 87 -4.99 1.72 -10.26
CA ARG A 87 -6.07 1.93 -11.26
C ARG A 87 -5.78 1.26 -12.59
N GLU A 88 -4.52 1.17 -12.99
CA GLU A 88 -4.12 0.55 -14.24
C GLU A 88 -4.08 -0.99 -14.16
N LEU A 89 -3.64 -1.54 -13.01
CA LEU A 89 -3.34 -2.97 -12.88
C LEU A 89 -4.44 -3.77 -12.15
N VAL A 90 -5.38 -3.09 -11.50
CA VAL A 90 -6.43 -3.71 -10.68
C VAL A 90 -7.81 -3.31 -11.22
N ASP A 91 -8.59 -4.30 -11.56
CA ASP A 91 -10.01 -4.15 -11.89
C ASP A 91 -10.82 -4.13 -10.57
N PHE A 92 -11.23 -2.95 -10.16
CA PHE A 92 -11.98 -2.76 -8.92
C PHE A 92 -13.44 -3.23 -9.06
N ASP A 93 -14.00 -3.19 -10.25
CA ASP A 93 -15.34 -3.72 -10.48
C ASP A 93 -15.35 -5.24 -10.22
N LEU A 94 -14.29 -5.95 -10.63
CA LEU A 94 -14.13 -7.37 -10.37
C LEU A 94 -13.99 -7.70 -8.87
N ILE A 95 -13.33 -6.81 -8.08
CA ILE A 95 -13.29 -6.94 -6.61
C ILE A 95 -14.71 -6.79 -6.04
N ASN A 96 -15.46 -5.81 -6.53
CA ASN A 96 -16.80 -5.47 -6.06
C ASN A 96 -17.88 -6.43 -6.57
N GLU A 97 -17.57 -7.31 -7.55
CA GLU A 97 -18.41 -8.47 -7.89
C GLU A 97 -18.50 -9.51 -6.76
N LYS A 98 -17.67 -9.40 -5.72
CA LYS A 98 -17.67 -10.25 -4.49
C LYS A 98 -17.42 -11.74 -4.73
N LYS A 99 -16.93 -12.14 -5.91
CA LYS A 99 -16.58 -13.55 -6.22
C LYS A 99 -15.42 -14.06 -5.39
N VAL A 100 -14.52 -13.16 -4.99
CA VAL A 100 -13.42 -13.41 -4.06
C VAL A 100 -13.57 -12.41 -2.93
N ARG A 101 -13.65 -12.88 -1.70
CA ARG A 101 -13.69 -11.99 -0.55
C ARG A 101 -12.37 -11.25 -0.42
N PHE A 102 -12.47 -9.95 -0.23
CA PHE A 102 -11.33 -9.07 -0.10
C PHE A 102 -11.57 -8.08 1.03
N ALA A 103 -10.70 -8.10 2.03
CA ALA A 103 -10.76 -7.15 3.12
C ALA A 103 -9.37 -6.57 3.41
N VAL A 104 -9.33 -5.31 3.80
CA VAL A 104 -8.11 -4.61 4.22
C VAL A 104 -8.35 -3.85 5.51
N GLY A 105 -7.35 -3.83 6.40
CA GLY A 105 -7.42 -3.13 7.66
C GLY A 105 -6.74 -1.76 7.60
N ALA A 106 -7.35 -0.77 8.24
CA ALA A 106 -6.79 0.57 8.39
C ALA A 106 -7.16 1.17 9.76
N VAL A 107 -6.42 2.20 10.18
CA VAL A 107 -6.68 2.92 11.42
C VAL A 107 -7.21 4.30 11.09
N ASN A 108 -8.35 4.66 11.65
CA ASN A 108 -8.87 6.03 11.58
C ASN A 108 -7.96 6.96 12.39
N VAL A 109 -7.40 7.97 11.73
CA VAL A 109 -6.39 8.88 12.33
C VAL A 109 -6.96 9.69 13.48
N LEU A 110 -8.24 10.06 13.41
CA LEU A 110 -8.88 10.91 14.41
C LEU A 110 -9.29 10.14 15.66
N SER A 111 -9.89 8.95 15.49
CA SER A 111 -10.42 8.16 16.61
C SER A 111 -9.44 7.12 17.15
N GLY A 112 -8.39 6.75 16.37
CA GLY A 112 -7.49 5.65 16.69
C GLY A 112 -8.12 4.26 16.52
N ASN A 113 -9.37 4.17 16.05
CA ASN A 113 -10.06 2.91 15.88
C ASN A 113 -9.57 2.16 14.64
N PHE A 114 -9.36 0.86 14.82
CA PHE A 114 -9.09 -0.06 13.71
C PHE A 114 -10.38 -0.37 12.97
N ILE A 115 -10.36 -0.32 11.64
CA ILE A 115 -11.50 -0.56 10.77
C ILE A 115 -11.09 -1.54 9.68
N TYR A 116 -11.98 -2.49 9.35
CA TYR A 116 -11.87 -3.34 8.17
C TYR A 116 -12.77 -2.80 7.07
N PHE A 117 -12.20 -2.58 5.89
CA PHE A 117 -12.94 -2.36 4.65
C PHE A 117 -13.04 -3.70 3.94
N ASP A 118 -14.25 -4.20 3.78
CA ASP A 118 -14.55 -5.54 3.27
C ASP A 118 -15.52 -5.44 2.10
N ASN A 119 -15.15 -6.02 0.95
CA ASN A 119 -16.01 -5.99 -0.23
C ASN A 119 -17.37 -6.68 -0.04
N ALA A 120 -17.58 -7.41 1.05
CA ALA A 120 -18.91 -7.93 1.38
C ALA A 120 -19.91 -6.79 1.68
N HIS A 121 -19.42 -5.69 2.26
CA HIS A 121 -20.23 -4.59 2.76
C HIS A 121 -19.89 -3.24 2.14
N ASP A 122 -18.62 -3.06 1.74
CA ASP A 122 -18.08 -1.81 1.24
C ASP A 122 -17.80 -1.88 -0.26
N GLU A 123 -17.87 -0.74 -0.93
CA GLU A 123 -17.35 -0.58 -2.29
C GLU A 123 -15.86 -0.27 -2.23
N ILE A 124 -15.04 -1.24 -2.61
CA ILE A 124 -13.59 -1.15 -2.52
C ILE A 124 -13.02 -0.37 -3.71
N GLY A 125 -12.26 0.67 -3.42
CA GLY A 125 -11.49 1.46 -4.37
C GLY A 125 -9.99 1.46 -4.05
N PRO A 126 -9.16 2.11 -4.89
CA PRO A 126 -7.71 2.18 -4.69
C PRO A 126 -7.32 2.81 -3.34
N GLU A 127 -8.12 3.76 -2.83
CA GLU A 127 -7.88 4.43 -1.55
C GLU A 127 -7.92 3.47 -0.35
N HIS A 128 -8.73 2.42 -0.40
CA HIS A 128 -8.79 1.42 0.67
C HIS A 128 -7.50 0.60 0.74
N ILE A 129 -6.95 0.21 -0.43
CA ILE A 129 -5.66 -0.49 -0.51
C ILE A 129 -4.53 0.45 -0.07
N MET A 130 -4.56 1.70 -0.52
CA MET A 130 -3.55 2.70 -0.15
C MET A 130 -3.58 2.99 1.35
N ALA A 131 -4.76 3.07 1.97
CA ALA A 131 -4.91 3.30 3.41
C ALA A 131 -4.30 2.17 4.22
N SER A 132 -4.51 0.91 3.81
CA SER A 132 -3.97 -0.26 4.50
C SER A 132 -2.44 -0.41 4.41
N GLY A 133 -1.78 0.37 3.58
CA GLY A 133 -0.32 0.40 3.46
C GLY A 133 0.29 1.78 3.76
N ALA A 134 -0.50 2.74 4.23
CA ALA A 134 -0.07 4.11 4.49
C ALA A 134 0.61 4.24 5.86
N LEU A 135 1.85 3.76 5.96
CA LEU A 135 2.61 3.78 7.21
C LEU A 135 3.23 5.16 7.49
N PRO A 136 2.81 5.86 8.57
CA PRO A 136 3.41 7.13 8.96
C PRO A 136 4.82 6.94 9.57
N PRO A 137 5.70 7.95 9.54
CA PRO A 137 5.55 9.24 8.87
C PRO A 137 5.97 9.19 7.39
N ALA A 138 6.32 8.03 6.86
CA ALA A 138 6.80 7.89 5.49
C ALA A 138 5.69 8.23 4.49
N LEU A 139 4.54 7.58 4.60
CA LEU A 139 3.44 7.71 3.66
C LEU A 139 2.30 8.58 4.23
N PRO A 140 1.60 9.34 3.38
CA PRO A 140 0.52 10.22 3.80
C PRO A 140 -0.71 9.43 4.24
N MET A 141 -1.47 10.01 5.19
CA MET A 141 -2.81 9.51 5.47
C MET A 141 -3.69 9.57 4.22
N VAL A 142 -4.54 8.58 4.06
CA VAL A 142 -5.45 8.45 2.92
C VAL A 142 -6.86 8.84 3.33
N ARG A 143 -7.47 9.72 2.55
CA ARG A 143 -8.86 10.13 2.78
C ARG A 143 -9.82 9.13 2.13
N ILE A 144 -10.77 8.63 2.93
CA ILE A 144 -11.89 7.81 2.49
C ILE A 144 -13.17 8.45 3.06
N GLY A 145 -14.04 8.91 2.18
CA GLY A 145 -15.20 9.70 2.58
C GLY A 145 -14.80 11.01 3.28
N THR A 146 -15.25 11.18 4.52
CA THR A 146 -14.92 12.32 5.39
C THR A 146 -13.69 12.11 6.25
N ASP A 147 -13.27 10.85 6.43
CA ASP A 147 -12.26 10.44 7.38
C ASP A 147 -10.88 10.25 6.74
N HIS A 148 -9.86 10.17 7.58
CA HIS A 148 -8.48 9.94 7.20
C HIS A 148 -7.96 8.68 7.88
N PHE A 149 -7.19 7.88 7.12
CA PHE A 149 -6.72 6.57 7.54
C PHE A 149 -5.24 6.41 7.33
N TRP A 150 -4.60 5.68 8.24
CA TRP A 150 -3.26 5.12 8.15
C TRP A 150 -3.30 3.60 8.14
N ASP A 151 -2.13 3.01 7.91
CA ASP A 151 -1.93 1.55 7.94
C ASP A 151 -2.45 0.93 9.24
N GLY A 152 -3.26 -0.10 9.10
CA GLY A 152 -3.76 -0.88 10.21
C GLY A 152 -2.68 -1.55 11.05
N GLY A 153 -1.52 -1.82 10.45
CA GLY A 153 -0.35 -2.40 11.09
C GLY A 153 0.21 -1.58 12.28
N ILE A 154 -0.19 -0.30 12.42
CA ILE A 154 0.17 0.54 13.58
C ILE A 154 -0.48 0.01 14.86
N VAL A 155 -1.70 -0.54 14.76
CA VAL A 155 -2.49 -1.03 15.90
C VAL A 155 -2.51 -2.56 15.94
N SER A 156 -2.71 -3.20 14.79
CA SER A 156 -2.77 -4.67 14.68
C SER A 156 -2.18 -5.14 13.36
N ASN A 157 -1.04 -5.81 13.44
CA ASN A 157 -0.33 -6.31 12.25
C ASN A 157 -0.81 -7.70 11.78
N THR A 158 -1.65 -8.39 12.56
CA THR A 158 -2.11 -9.74 12.25
C THR A 158 -3.61 -9.86 12.49
N PRO A 159 -4.46 -9.65 11.48
CA PRO A 159 -5.92 -9.68 11.61
C PRO A 159 -6.49 -11.12 11.64
N LEU A 160 -5.79 -12.06 12.27
CA LEU A 160 -6.19 -13.47 12.32
C LEU A 160 -7.55 -13.63 13.00
N GLN A 161 -7.81 -12.91 14.09
CA GLN A 161 -9.07 -12.96 14.82
C GLN A 161 -10.26 -12.61 13.93
N HIS A 162 -10.12 -11.59 13.09
CA HIS A 162 -11.17 -11.20 12.16
C HIS A 162 -11.54 -12.31 11.16
N LEU A 163 -10.55 -13.11 10.73
CA LEU A 163 -10.79 -14.25 9.85
C LEU A 163 -11.46 -15.42 10.60
N LEU A 164 -11.03 -15.70 11.83
CA LEU A 164 -11.59 -16.79 12.65
C LEU A 164 -13.05 -16.50 13.05
N ASP A 165 -13.36 -15.26 13.44
CA ASP A 165 -14.73 -14.85 13.78
C ASP A 165 -15.68 -14.98 12.58
N GLN A 166 -15.17 -14.90 11.36
CA GLN A 166 -15.95 -15.09 10.14
C GLN A 166 -16.16 -16.56 9.77
N GLU A 167 -15.19 -17.45 10.04
CA GLU A 167 -15.34 -18.89 9.86
C GLU A 167 -16.35 -19.45 10.85
N ASP A 168 -16.34 -18.99 12.10
CA ASP A 168 -17.32 -19.38 13.11
C ASP A 168 -18.74 -18.95 12.71
N ALA A 169 -18.90 -17.80 12.10
CA ALA A 169 -20.18 -17.35 11.55
C ALA A 169 -20.66 -18.21 10.37
N LEU A 170 -19.75 -18.72 9.53
CA LEU A 170 -20.08 -19.61 8.41
C LEU A 170 -20.39 -21.03 8.87
N ASN A 171 -19.77 -21.51 9.94
CA ASN A 171 -20.00 -22.86 10.49
C ASN A 171 -21.22 -22.93 11.43
N SER A 172 -21.82 -21.78 11.78
CA SER A 172 -23.02 -21.67 12.62
C SER A 172 -24.33 -21.61 11.81
N LEU A 173 -24.27 -21.67 10.49
CA LEU A 173 -25.39 -21.74 9.55
C LEU A 173 -25.56 -23.18 9.02
#